data_776aebd48f3a121b0f656adcf469e1aa
#
_entry.id   776aebd48f3a121b0f656adcf469e1aa
#
_cell.length_a   1.000
_cell.length_b   1.000
_cell.length_c   1.000
_cell.angle_alpha   90.00
_cell.angle_beta   90.00
_cell.angle_gamma   90.00
#
_symmetry.space_group_name_H-M   'P 1'
#
loop_
_entity.id
_entity.type
_entity.pdbx_description
1 polymer ?
#
loop_
_entity_poly.entity_id
_entity_poly.type
_entity_poly.pdbx_seq_one_letter_code
_entity_poly.pdbx_strand_id
1 'polypeptide(L)'
;MSAQLTIDAMRGIDWEHPRLEQIEQFLADALPGKKLKQERRSSRQCVSVECKDGWKLYACPSLDRISDNALRWHVYVECVPPDGSDYWTYARRFHAGQEDDLLALVKAQA
;
A
#
# COMPACT_ATOMS: atom_id res chain seq x y z
N MET A 1 -20.99 16.66 -13.01
CA MET A 1 -20.35 15.68 -13.89
C MET A 1 -18.86 15.56 -13.63
N SER A 2 -18.14 16.64 -13.87
CA SER A 2 -16.70 16.63 -13.64
C SER A 2 -16.33 16.40 -12.19
N ALA A 3 -17.14 16.87 -11.22
CA ALA A 3 -16.85 16.66 -9.80
C ALA A 3 -16.83 15.16 -9.44
N GLN A 4 -17.78 14.40 -10.00
CA GLN A 4 -17.84 12.97 -9.75
C GLN A 4 -16.61 12.27 -10.35
N LEU A 5 -16.26 12.61 -11.58
CA LEU A 5 -15.07 12.06 -12.22
C LEU A 5 -13.80 12.41 -11.45
N THR A 6 -13.71 13.62 -10.94
CA THR A 6 -12.56 14.05 -10.16
C THR A 6 -12.43 13.24 -8.87
N ILE A 7 -13.56 13.04 -8.17
CA ILE A 7 -13.57 12.24 -6.95
C ILE A 7 -13.14 10.81 -7.23
N ASP A 8 -13.67 10.20 -8.29
CA ASP A 8 -13.32 8.83 -8.65
C ASP A 8 -11.85 8.71 -9.02
N ALA A 9 -11.33 9.70 -9.76
CA ALA A 9 -9.91 9.71 -10.12
C ALA A 9 -9.00 9.85 -8.89
N MET A 10 -9.47 10.58 -7.87
CA MET A 10 -8.69 10.74 -6.64
C MET A 10 -8.70 9.50 -5.76
N ARG A 11 -9.69 8.62 -5.90
CA ARG A 11 -9.79 7.40 -5.11
C ARG A 11 -8.90 6.27 -5.62
N GLY A 12 -8.62 6.28 -6.92
CA GLY A 12 -7.81 5.25 -7.53
C GLY A 12 -6.34 5.52 -7.37
N ILE A 13 -5.56 4.45 -7.46
CA ILE A 13 -4.11 4.55 -7.50
C ILE A 13 -3.69 4.77 -8.96
N ASP A 14 -2.88 5.80 -9.18
CA ASP A 14 -2.25 6.01 -10.49
C ASP A 14 -1.07 5.06 -10.59
N TRP A 15 -1.26 3.94 -11.28
CA TRP A 15 -0.25 2.89 -11.33
C TRP A 15 0.96 3.25 -12.17
N GLU A 16 0.88 4.30 -12.97
CA GLU A 16 2.05 4.82 -13.68
C GLU A 16 2.94 5.67 -12.77
N HIS A 17 2.35 6.28 -11.74
CA HIS A 17 3.08 7.09 -10.77
C HIS A 17 2.31 7.12 -9.46
N PRO A 18 2.29 6.01 -8.69
CA PRO A 18 1.53 5.97 -7.44
C PRO A 18 2.09 6.96 -6.43
N ARG A 19 1.18 7.59 -5.70
CA ARG A 19 1.54 8.56 -4.67
C ARG A 19 1.07 8.09 -3.31
N LEU A 20 1.76 8.55 -2.29
CA LEU A 20 1.46 8.15 -0.91
C LEU A 20 0.02 8.47 -0.52
N GLU A 21 -0.48 9.64 -0.91
CA GLU A 21 -1.84 10.06 -0.59
C GLU A 21 -2.89 9.16 -1.23
N GLN A 22 -2.61 8.64 -2.40
CA GLN A 22 -3.51 7.69 -3.07
C GLN A 22 -3.54 6.36 -2.36
N ILE A 23 -2.39 5.91 -1.90
CA ILE A 23 -2.28 4.67 -1.11
C ILE A 23 -3.02 4.84 0.21
N GLU A 24 -2.84 5.98 0.86
CA GLU A 24 -3.54 6.26 2.12
C GLU A 24 -5.05 6.24 1.91
N GLN A 25 -5.55 6.87 0.85
CA GLN A 25 -6.97 6.87 0.55
C GLN A 25 -7.48 5.47 0.23
N PHE A 26 -6.70 4.70 -0.51
CA PHE A 26 -7.05 3.32 -0.81
C PHE A 26 -7.21 2.51 0.49
N LEU A 27 -6.27 2.64 1.41
CA LEU A 27 -6.35 1.94 2.69
C LEU A 27 -7.52 2.42 3.54
N ALA A 28 -7.77 3.73 3.55
CA ALA A 28 -8.90 4.29 4.29
C ALA A 28 -10.23 3.75 3.79
N ASP A 29 -10.38 3.62 2.47
CA ASP A 29 -11.59 3.09 1.87
C ASP A 29 -11.73 1.59 2.11
N ALA A 30 -10.62 0.86 2.09
CA ALA A 30 -10.62 -0.58 2.30
C ALA A 30 -10.85 -0.96 3.76
N LEU A 31 -10.40 -0.13 4.69
CA LEU A 31 -10.41 -0.40 6.12
C LEU A 31 -11.08 0.74 6.88
N PRO A 32 -12.38 0.93 6.71
CA PRO A 32 -13.08 2.02 7.40
C PRO A 32 -12.98 1.83 8.92
N GLY A 33 -12.72 2.92 9.62
CA GLY A 33 -12.57 2.90 11.07
C GLY A 33 -11.19 2.56 11.58
N LYS A 34 -10.28 2.11 10.73
CA LYS A 34 -8.89 1.87 11.13
C LYS A 34 -8.11 3.18 11.11
N LYS A 35 -7.23 3.34 12.09
CA LYS A 35 -6.39 4.51 12.18
C LYS A 35 -5.15 4.31 11.31
N LEU A 36 -4.92 5.22 10.40
CA LEU A 36 -3.76 5.20 9.51
C LEU A 36 -2.72 6.19 10.01
N LYS A 37 -1.45 5.87 9.78
CA LYS A 37 -0.34 6.75 10.10
C LYS A 37 0.59 6.85 8.91
N GLN A 38 1.28 7.99 8.81
CA GLN A 38 2.41 8.10 7.90
C GLN A 38 3.67 7.96 8.73
N GLU A 39 4.54 7.04 8.36
CA GLU A 39 5.78 6.81 9.09
C GLU A 39 6.82 6.20 8.18
N ARG A 40 8.08 6.33 8.57
CA ARG A 40 9.18 5.74 7.82
C ARG A 40 9.37 4.28 8.18
N ARG A 41 9.68 3.50 7.15
CA ARG A 41 10.15 2.13 7.33
C ARG A 41 11.24 1.86 6.30
N SER A 42 12.43 1.48 6.77
CA SER A 42 13.58 1.18 5.92
C SER A 42 13.84 2.29 4.90
N SER A 43 13.90 3.52 5.37
CA SER A 43 14.14 4.74 4.57
C SER A 43 13.04 5.08 3.57
N ARG A 44 11.90 4.41 3.63
CA ARG A 44 10.73 4.72 2.80
C ARG A 44 9.66 5.39 3.63
N GLN A 45 9.01 6.40 3.06
CA GLN A 45 7.84 7.00 3.67
C GLN A 45 6.63 6.13 3.34
N CYS A 46 5.98 5.60 4.37
CA CYS A 46 4.90 4.64 4.21
C CYS A 46 3.63 5.13 4.88
N VAL A 47 2.51 4.53 4.48
CA VAL A 47 1.29 4.55 5.26
C VAL A 47 1.23 3.24 6.01
N SER A 48 0.95 3.30 7.30
CA SER A 48 0.86 2.10 8.12
C SER A 48 -0.48 1.97 8.79
N VAL A 49 -0.86 0.75 9.07
CA VAL A 49 -2.10 0.43 9.78
C VAL A 49 -1.87 -0.79 10.66
N GLU A 50 -2.42 -0.75 11.86
CA GLU A 50 -2.40 -1.91 12.74
C GLU A 50 -3.42 -2.93 12.27
N CYS A 51 -3.00 -4.19 12.24
CA CYS A 51 -3.79 -5.30 11.77
C CYS A 51 -4.15 -6.23 12.92
N LYS A 52 -4.86 -7.30 12.62
CA LYS A 52 -5.25 -8.28 13.65
C LYS A 52 -4.01 -8.94 14.25
N ASP A 53 -4.16 -9.39 15.50
CA ASP A 53 -3.13 -10.13 16.23
C ASP A 53 -1.82 -9.35 16.40
N GLY A 54 -1.90 -8.03 16.39
CA GLY A 54 -0.72 -7.18 16.61
C GLY A 54 0.19 -7.02 15.41
N TRP A 55 -0.19 -7.55 14.25
CA TRP A 55 0.56 -7.33 13.01
C TRP A 55 0.38 -5.88 12.55
N LYS A 56 1.32 -5.42 11.74
CA LYS A 56 1.28 -4.07 11.19
C LYS A 56 1.60 -4.13 9.71
N LEU A 57 0.83 -3.40 8.94
CA LEU A 57 1.00 -3.33 7.50
C LEU A 57 1.55 -1.96 7.11
N TYR A 58 2.58 -1.97 6.28
CA TYR A 58 3.18 -0.76 5.71
C TYR A 58 3.01 -0.80 4.21
N ALA A 59 2.60 0.31 3.62
CA ALA A 59 2.44 0.41 2.17
C ALA A 59 3.05 1.71 1.68
N CYS A 60 3.78 1.65 0.58
CA CYS A 60 4.40 2.83 0.02
C CYS A 60 4.54 2.71 -1.50
N PRO A 61 4.61 3.85 -2.21
CA PRO A 61 4.98 3.81 -3.61
C PRO A 61 6.49 3.54 -3.73
N SER A 62 6.87 2.75 -4.69
CA SER A 62 8.27 2.42 -4.90
C SER A 62 8.58 2.32 -6.39
N LEU A 63 9.79 2.70 -6.75
CA LEU A 63 10.27 2.63 -8.12
C LEU A 63 11.50 1.74 -8.15
N ASP A 64 11.34 0.54 -8.67
CA ASP A 64 12.41 -0.43 -8.70
C ASP A 64 12.68 -0.93 -10.12
N ARG A 65 13.91 -1.40 -10.31
CA ARG A 65 14.23 -2.16 -11.49
C ARG A 65 13.60 -3.54 -11.38
N ILE A 66 12.88 -3.90 -12.40
CA ILE A 66 12.43 -5.28 -12.56
C ILE A 66 13.16 -5.88 -13.75
N SER A 67 12.77 -7.06 -14.19
CA SER A 67 13.42 -7.70 -15.33
C SER A 67 13.61 -6.72 -16.48
N ASP A 68 14.64 -6.93 -17.30
CA ASP A 68 14.95 -6.11 -18.49
C ASP A 68 15.47 -4.71 -18.17
N ASN A 69 15.95 -4.46 -16.95
CA ASN A 69 16.45 -3.16 -16.53
C ASN A 69 15.44 -2.02 -16.63
N ALA A 70 14.16 -2.36 -16.77
CA ALA A 70 13.12 -1.34 -16.79
C ALA A 70 12.79 -0.90 -15.37
N LEU A 71 12.70 0.42 -15.17
CA LEU A 71 12.20 0.97 -13.92
C LEU A 71 10.68 1.00 -13.99
N ARG A 72 10.04 0.48 -12.96
CA ARG A 72 8.58 0.52 -12.87
C ARG A 72 8.13 0.92 -11.50
N TRP A 73 7.12 1.74 -11.47
CA TRP A 73 6.42 2.05 -10.24
C TRP A 73 5.56 0.88 -9.79
N HIS A 74 5.46 0.72 -8.48
CA HIS A 74 4.59 -0.29 -7.88
C HIS A 74 4.24 0.15 -6.48
N VAL A 75 3.27 -0.53 -5.88
CA VAL A 75 2.95 -0.37 -4.46
C VAL A 75 3.65 -1.50 -3.72
N TYR A 76 4.54 -1.13 -2.80
CA TYR A 76 5.29 -2.07 -1.99
C TYR A 76 4.60 -2.19 -0.64
N VAL A 77 4.31 -3.41 -0.23
CA VAL A 77 3.60 -3.69 1.02
C VAL A 77 4.43 -4.63 1.86
N GLU A 78 4.64 -4.27 3.12
CA GLU A 78 5.28 -5.14 4.11
C GLU A 78 4.30 -5.43 5.24
N CYS A 79 4.23 -6.70 5.63
CA CYS A 79 3.44 -7.14 6.78
C CYS A 79 4.41 -7.59 7.86
N VAL A 80 4.39 -6.89 8.98
CA VAL A 80 5.38 -7.04 10.06
C VAL A 80 4.69 -7.63 11.28
N PRO A 81 5.25 -8.71 11.88
CA PRO A 81 4.65 -9.33 13.06
C PRO A 81 4.78 -8.44 14.30
N PRO A 82 4.04 -8.77 15.38
CA PRO A 82 4.05 -7.94 16.61
C PRO A 82 5.41 -7.74 17.23
N ASP A 83 6.31 -8.73 17.12
CA ASP A 83 7.65 -8.64 17.69
C ASP A 83 8.63 -7.86 16.81
N GLY A 84 8.18 -7.41 15.64
CA GLY A 84 9.04 -6.68 14.70
C GLY A 84 10.09 -7.53 14.01
N SER A 85 9.99 -8.84 14.13
CA SER A 85 10.99 -9.77 13.58
C SER A 85 11.03 -9.74 12.07
N ASP A 86 12.21 -9.55 11.50
CA ASP A 86 12.38 -9.63 10.05
C ASP A 86 12.18 -11.05 9.52
N TYR A 87 12.36 -12.04 10.38
CA TYR A 87 12.23 -13.44 9.98
C TYR A 87 10.82 -13.76 9.49
N TRP A 88 9.80 -13.21 10.14
CA TRP A 88 8.40 -13.46 9.79
C TRP A 88 7.78 -12.34 8.98
N THR A 89 8.51 -11.26 8.75
CA THR A 89 8.05 -10.17 7.90
C THR A 89 8.02 -10.65 6.45
N TYR A 90 6.93 -10.34 5.75
CA TYR A 90 6.88 -10.64 4.33
C TYR A 90 6.45 -9.41 3.54
N ALA A 91 6.86 -9.38 2.29
CA ALA A 91 6.62 -8.24 1.43
C ALA A 91 6.10 -8.70 0.07
N ARG A 92 5.28 -7.86 -0.53
CA ARG A 92 4.79 -8.06 -1.91
C ARG A 92 4.82 -6.74 -2.66
N ARG A 93 5.04 -6.87 -3.96
CA ARG A 93 4.95 -5.75 -4.88
C ARG A 93 3.71 -5.92 -5.74
N PHE A 94 2.94 -4.83 -5.87
CA PHE A 94 1.72 -4.83 -6.66
C PHE A 94 1.90 -3.84 -7.81
N HIS A 95 1.67 -4.32 -9.01
CA HIS A 95 1.78 -3.53 -10.23
C HIS A 95 0.40 -3.23 -10.81
N ALA A 96 0.37 -2.45 -11.87
CA ALA A 96 -0.88 -2.16 -12.58
C ALA A 96 -1.62 -3.45 -12.91
N GLY A 97 -2.93 -3.47 -12.69
CA GLY A 97 -3.75 -4.64 -12.88
C GLY A 97 -3.87 -5.55 -11.67
N GLN A 98 -3.14 -5.27 -10.60
CA GLN A 98 -3.16 -6.08 -9.38
C GLN A 98 -3.88 -5.38 -8.22
N GLU A 99 -4.70 -4.39 -8.51
CA GLU A 99 -5.41 -3.65 -7.46
C GLU A 99 -6.32 -4.55 -6.63
N ASP A 100 -6.99 -5.50 -7.28
CA ASP A 100 -7.85 -6.44 -6.56
C ASP A 100 -7.04 -7.34 -5.63
N ASP A 101 -5.85 -7.74 -6.05
CA ASP A 101 -4.97 -8.55 -5.21
C ASP A 101 -4.48 -7.75 -4.00
N LEU A 102 -4.16 -6.49 -4.20
CA LEU A 102 -3.79 -5.60 -3.11
C LEU A 102 -4.94 -5.46 -2.11
N LEU A 103 -6.14 -5.23 -2.61
CA LEU A 103 -7.32 -5.11 -1.77
C LEU A 103 -7.56 -6.38 -0.96
N ALA A 104 -7.40 -7.55 -1.59
CA ALA A 104 -7.58 -8.83 -0.92
C ALA A 104 -6.56 -9.02 0.19
N LEU A 105 -5.29 -8.67 -0.06
CA LEU A 105 -4.26 -8.77 0.97
C LEU A 105 -4.56 -7.86 2.15
N VAL A 106 -4.91 -6.60 1.88
CA VAL A 106 -5.20 -5.62 2.93
C VAL A 106 -6.36 -6.10 3.81
N LYS A 107 -7.42 -6.58 3.19
CA LYS A 107 -8.58 -7.07 3.95
C LYS A 107 -8.27 -8.33 4.75
N ALA A 108 -7.44 -9.20 4.21
CA ALA A 108 -7.06 -10.43 4.90
C ALA A 108 -6.21 -10.15 6.13
N GLN A 109 -5.36 -9.12 6.09
CA GLN A 109 -4.50 -8.77 7.21
C GLN A 109 -5.24 -8.01 8.30
N ALA A 110 -6.23 -7.25 7.93
CA ALA A 110 -6.99 -6.45 8.89
C ALA A 110 -7.78 -7.30 9.82
#